data_b094935f1d362b7f7027fe7a253153dd
#
_entry.id   b094935f1d362b7f7027fe7a253153dd
#
_cell.length_a   1.000
_cell.length_b   1.000
_cell.length_c   1.000
_cell.angle_alpha   90.00
_cell.angle_beta   90.00
_cell.angle_gamma   90.00
#
_symmetry.space_group_name_H-M   'P 1'
#
loop_
_entity.id
_entity.type
_entity.pdbx_description
1 polymer ?
#
loop_
_entity_poly.entity_id
_entity_poly.type
_entity_poly.pdbx_seq_one_letter_code
_entity_poly.pdbx_strand_id
1 'polypeptide(L)'
;MRQSLFHRTLDIGRRKINDPASLTLGDKMLDGFLERTVRSQVRNRFGGRLKAFVSGGAALHEEVGMFFEALGVTVLQGYGQTESAPIISVNRRADRQLDAVGKPMRNVDVKLANDGEIIVRGELLMTGYWNNLAETKKTIVDGWLHTGDIGEFD
;
A
#
# COMPACT_ATOMS: atom_id res chain seq x y z
N MET A 1 -5.92 -3.96 32.55
CA MET A 1 -6.84 -2.98 31.93
C MET A 1 -6.33 -2.41 30.61
N ARG A 2 -5.09 -1.85 30.50
CA ARG A 2 -4.56 -1.31 29.22
C ARG A 2 -4.43 -2.33 28.10
N GLN A 3 -3.96 -3.54 28.37
CA GLN A 3 -3.87 -4.62 27.37
C GLN A 3 -5.24 -5.04 26.83
N SER A 4 -6.26 -5.10 27.66
CA SER A 4 -7.63 -5.44 27.27
C SER A 4 -8.23 -4.40 26.30
N LEU A 5 -8.00 -3.10 26.53
CA LEU A 5 -8.45 -2.04 25.65
C LEU A 5 -7.73 -2.08 24.29
N PHE A 6 -6.44 -2.38 24.28
CA PHE A 6 -5.65 -2.51 23.06
C PHE A 6 -6.16 -3.66 22.19
N HIS A 7 -6.39 -4.86 22.77
CA HIS A 7 -6.94 -5.99 22.02
C HIS A 7 -8.35 -5.70 21.50
N ARG A 8 -9.20 -5.03 22.30
CA ARG A 8 -10.53 -4.61 21.82
C ARG A 8 -10.45 -3.60 20.69
N THR A 9 -9.45 -2.71 20.70
CA THR A 9 -9.22 -1.76 19.59
C THR A 9 -8.88 -2.50 18.29
N LEU A 10 -8.03 -3.53 18.37
CA LEU A 10 -7.67 -4.36 17.22
C LEU A 10 -8.88 -5.15 16.71
N ASP A 11 -9.65 -5.78 17.59
CA ASP A 11 -10.83 -6.56 17.21
C ASP A 11 -11.89 -5.69 16.52
N ILE A 12 -12.30 -4.60 17.15
CA ILE A 12 -13.29 -3.68 16.57
C ILE A 12 -12.76 -3.03 15.29
N GLY A 13 -11.47 -2.68 15.26
CA GLY A 13 -10.84 -2.11 14.06
C GLY A 13 -10.85 -3.07 12.89
N ARG A 14 -10.47 -4.33 13.08
CA ARG A 14 -10.50 -5.38 12.07
C ARG A 14 -11.93 -5.63 11.55
N ARG A 15 -12.89 -5.78 12.45
CA ARG A 15 -14.30 -5.97 12.09
C ARG A 15 -14.85 -4.77 11.33
N LYS A 16 -14.47 -3.56 11.70
CA LYS A 16 -14.87 -2.33 11.01
C LYS A 16 -14.37 -2.27 9.56
N ILE A 17 -13.21 -2.84 9.29
CA ILE A 17 -12.60 -2.86 7.96
C ILE A 17 -13.20 -3.99 7.12
N ASN A 18 -13.26 -5.22 7.66
CA ASN A 18 -13.65 -6.41 6.92
C ASN A 18 -15.16 -6.57 6.80
N ASP A 19 -15.91 -6.28 7.86
CA ASP A 19 -17.38 -6.41 7.92
C ASP A 19 -17.99 -5.33 8.81
N PRO A 20 -18.14 -4.09 8.29
CA PRO A 20 -18.73 -2.99 9.05
C PRO A 20 -20.16 -3.26 9.56
N ALA A 21 -20.89 -4.17 8.88
CA ALA A 21 -22.25 -4.52 9.25
C ALA A 21 -22.32 -5.39 10.51
N SER A 22 -21.25 -6.10 10.86
CA SER A 22 -21.16 -6.92 12.09
C SER A 22 -21.08 -6.09 13.38
N LEU A 23 -20.84 -4.79 13.29
CA LEU A 23 -20.69 -3.93 14.46
C LEU A 23 -22.03 -3.57 15.08
N THR A 24 -22.22 -3.94 16.35
CA THR A 24 -23.38 -3.54 17.16
C THR A 24 -23.33 -2.05 17.51
N LEU A 25 -24.44 -1.49 18.00
CA LEU A 25 -24.47 -0.12 18.51
C LEU A 25 -23.47 0.08 19.67
N GLY A 26 -23.32 -0.91 20.54
CA GLY A 26 -22.33 -0.89 21.62
C GLY A 26 -20.89 -0.86 21.09
N ASP A 27 -20.58 -1.64 20.04
CA ASP A 27 -19.27 -1.62 19.39
C ASP A 27 -18.97 -0.24 18.78
N LYS A 28 -19.95 0.39 18.13
CA LYS A 28 -19.81 1.74 17.54
C LYS A 28 -19.56 2.82 18.59
N MET A 29 -20.22 2.74 19.74
CA MET A 29 -19.96 3.66 20.86
C MET A 29 -18.57 3.43 21.45
N LEU A 30 -18.20 2.16 21.65
CA LEU A 30 -16.86 1.80 22.12
C LEU A 30 -15.78 2.21 21.13
N ASP A 31 -16.00 2.04 19.81
CA ASP A 31 -15.06 2.49 18.76
C ASP A 31 -14.77 4.00 18.86
N GLY A 32 -15.81 4.81 19.09
CA GLY A 32 -15.66 6.25 19.31
C GLY A 32 -14.82 6.60 20.56
N PHE A 33 -14.96 5.82 21.64
CA PHE A 33 -14.14 5.99 22.84
C PHE A 33 -12.68 5.54 22.58
N LEU A 34 -12.48 4.40 21.90
CA LEU A 34 -11.16 3.87 21.55
C LEU A 34 -10.41 4.79 20.56
N GLU A 35 -11.14 5.48 19.69
CA GLU A 35 -10.59 6.50 18.79
C GLU A 35 -9.92 7.64 19.58
N ARG A 36 -10.61 8.14 20.61
CA ARG A 36 -10.11 9.27 21.42
C ARG A 36 -9.04 8.87 22.43
N THR A 37 -8.99 7.61 22.81
CA THR A 37 -8.06 7.10 23.84
C THR A 37 -6.89 6.34 23.25
N VAL A 38 -7.14 5.16 22.68
CA VAL A 38 -6.07 4.26 22.22
C VAL A 38 -5.48 4.76 20.91
N ARG A 39 -6.31 4.96 19.87
CA ARG A 39 -5.81 5.32 18.53
C ARG A 39 -5.16 6.70 18.50
N SER A 40 -5.69 7.68 19.22
CA SER A 40 -5.06 9.00 19.35
C SER A 40 -3.69 8.91 20.01
N GLN A 41 -3.53 8.09 21.07
CA GLN A 41 -2.24 7.88 21.70
C GLN A 41 -1.23 7.19 20.76
N VAL A 42 -1.68 6.20 19.98
CA VAL A 42 -0.83 5.56 18.96
C VAL A 42 -0.36 6.61 17.94
N ARG A 43 -1.26 7.39 17.35
CA ARG A 43 -0.88 8.45 16.40
C ARG A 43 0.04 9.50 17.01
N ASN A 44 -0.16 9.86 18.26
CA ASN A 44 0.70 10.81 18.96
C ASN A 44 2.13 10.30 19.14
N ARG A 45 2.34 8.98 19.28
CA ARG A 45 3.69 8.39 19.31
C ARG A 45 4.43 8.55 17.99
N PHE A 46 3.70 8.73 16.88
CA PHE A 46 4.24 9.11 15.56
C PHE A 46 4.22 10.63 15.33
N GLY A 47 4.21 11.43 16.40
CA GLY A 47 4.25 12.89 16.33
C GLY A 47 2.90 13.58 16.07
N GLY A 48 1.79 12.84 16.03
CA GLY A 48 0.42 13.37 15.87
C GLY A 48 0.09 13.97 14.50
N ARG A 49 1.07 14.08 13.59
CA ARG A 49 0.93 14.68 12.25
C ARG A 49 1.03 13.66 11.11
N LEU A 50 1.26 12.39 11.44
CA LEU A 50 1.36 11.33 10.45
C LEU A 50 0.03 11.19 9.70
N LYS A 51 0.08 11.32 8.37
CA LYS A 51 -1.09 11.14 7.49
C LYS A 51 -1.25 9.70 7.04
N ALA A 52 -0.15 9.06 6.68
CA ALA A 52 -0.07 7.67 6.27
C ALA A 52 1.37 7.18 6.32
N PHE A 53 1.58 5.88 6.47
CA PHE A 53 2.80 5.21 6.03
C PHE A 53 2.66 4.83 4.56
N VAL A 54 3.75 4.91 3.82
CA VAL A 54 3.84 4.34 2.47
C VAL A 54 4.84 3.20 2.52
N SER A 55 4.39 2.01 2.17
CA SER A 55 5.21 0.79 2.09
C SER A 55 5.45 0.45 0.62
N GLY A 56 6.69 0.16 0.27
CA GLY A 56 7.09 -0.25 -1.08
C GLY A 56 8.41 -1.02 -1.06
N GLY A 57 8.80 -1.56 -2.21
CA GLY A 57 10.03 -2.36 -2.35
C GLY A 57 9.89 -3.84 -1.98
N ALA A 58 8.81 -4.21 -1.31
CA ALA A 58 8.38 -5.59 -1.07
C ALA A 58 6.90 -5.62 -0.72
N ALA A 59 6.22 -6.74 -0.98
CA ALA A 59 4.83 -6.92 -0.59
C ALA A 59 4.68 -6.82 0.94
N LEU A 60 3.77 -5.96 1.39
CA LEU A 60 3.44 -5.87 2.79
C LEU A 60 2.48 -7.01 3.15
N HIS A 61 2.79 -7.73 4.22
CA HIS A 61 1.88 -8.75 4.72
C HIS A 61 0.56 -8.11 5.15
N GLU A 62 -0.57 -8.62 4.64
CA GLU A 62 -1.91 -8.06 4.86
C GLU A 62 -2.22 -7.85 6.34
N GLU A 63 -1.88 -8.82 7.21
CA GLU A 63 -2.09 -8.71 8.66
C GLU A 63 -1.36 -7.52 9.30
N VAL A 64 -0.19 -7.14 8.76
CA VAL A 64 0.56 -5.98 9.24
C VAL A 64 -0.15 -4.69 8.82
N GLY A 65 -0.62 -4.61 7.58
CA GLY A 65 -1.46 -3.51 7.10
C GLY A 65 -2.72 -3.37 7.95
N MET A 66 -3.45 -4.47 8.13
CA MET A 66 -4.66 -4.55 8.94
C MET A 66 -4.43 -4.16 10.41
N PHE A 67 -3.30 -4.55 11.00
CA PHE A 67 -2.92 -4.17 12.36
C PHE A 67 -2.81 -2.64 12.52
N PHE A 68 -2.11 -1.97 11.61
CA PHE A 68 -1.95 -0.52 11.66
C PHE A 68 -3.26 0.20 11.38
N GLU A 69 -4.03 -0.24 10.39
CA GLU A 69 -5.34 0.34 10.08
C GLU A 69 -6.32 0.21 11.25
N ALA A 70 -6.37 -0.93 11.93
CA ALA A 70 -7.18 -1.13 13.13
C ALA A 70 -6.79 -0.17 14.26
N LEU A 71 -5.52 0.23 14.33
CA LEU A 71 -5.00 1.22 15.28
C LEU A 71 -5.15 2.67 14.79
N GLY A 72 -5.83 2.90 13.66
CA GLY A 72 -6.07 4.22 13.12
C GLY A 72 -4.86 4.88 12.46
N VAL A 73 -3.91 4.07 12.01
CA VAL A 73 -2.74 4.49 11.23
C VAL A 73 -2.90 3.97 9.81
N THR A 74 -3.11 4.88 8.88
CA THR A 74 -3.27 4.55 7.46
C THR A 74 -1.96 3.99 6.89
N VAL A 75 -2.07 2.86 6.16
CA VAL A 75 -0.97 2.27 5.41
C VAL A 75 -1.35 2.25 3.93
N LEU A 76 -0.45 2.74 3.09
CA LEU A 76 -0.59 2.75 1.64
C LEU A 76 0.53 1.90 1.05
N GLN A 77 0.19 0.93 0.24
CA GLN A 77 1.18 0.19 -0.53
C GLN A 77 1.45 0.89 -1.86
N GLY A 78 2.69 0.84 -2.30
CA GLY A 78 3.12 1.26 -3.62
C GLY A 78 4.03 0.22 -4.23
N TYR A 79 4.07 0.19 -5.55
CA TYR A 79 4.90 -0.68 -6.35
C TYR A 79 5.79 0.12 -7.28
N GLY A 80 6.98 -0.39 -7.48
CA GLY A 80 7.95 0.12 -8.43
C GLY A 80 9.36 -0.32 -8.09
N GLN A 81 10.30 0.08 -8.94
CA GLN A 81 11.70 -0.29 -8.85
C GLN A 81 12.58 0.89 -9.23
N THR A 82 13.88 0.79 -8.98
CA THR A 82 14.84 1.88 -9.23
C THR A 82 14.79 2.35 -10.69
N GLU A 83 14.61 1.42 -11.62
CA GLU A 83 14.50 1.65 -13.05
C GLU A 83 13.28 2.49 -13.46
N SER A 84 12.34 2.68 -12.54
CA SER A 84 11.10 3.45 -12.73
C SER A 84 10.95 4.64 -11.76
N ALA A 85 12.03 5.17 -11.20
CA ALA A 85 12.21 6.42 -10.44
C ALA A 85 11.26 6.66 -9.23
N PRO A 86 11.12 5.84 -8.27
CA PRO A 86 10.96 4.40 -8.12
C PRO A 86 9.49 3.95 -8.03
N ILE A 87 8.50 4.81 -8.38
CA ILE A 87 7.07 4.57 -8.12
C ILE A 87 6.29 4.41 -9.44
N ILE A 88 5.81 3.20 -9.69
CA ILE A 88 4.92 2.88 -10.82
C ILE A 88 3.47 3.09 -10.40
N SER A 89 3.08 2.54 -9.25
CA SER A 89 1.73 2.66 -8.70
C SER A 89 1.74 2.90 -7.19
N VAL A 90 0.66 3.45 -6.67
CA VAL A 90 0.48 3.65 -5.24
C VAL A 90 -1.00 3.70 -4.87
N ASN A 91 -1.35 3.08 -3.76
CA ASN A 91 -2.66 3.20 -3.14
C ASN A 91 -2.95 4.66 -2.75
N ARG A 92 -4.19 5.08 -2.95
CA ARG A 92 -4.67 6.39 -2.51
C ARG A 92 -5.52 6.23 -1.26
N ARG A 93 -5.53 7.24 -0.39
CA ARG A 93 -6.29 7.18 0.87
C ARG A 93 -7.79 6.93 0.67
N ALA A 94 -8.36 7.39 -0.46
CA ALA A 94 -9.78 7.30 -0.73
C ALA A 94 -10.23 5.93 -1.25
N ASP A 95 -9.35 5.21 -1.94
CA ASP A 95 -9.66 3.95 -2.65
C ASP A 95 -8.58 2.88 -2.44
N ARG A 96 -8.00 2.85 -1.22
CA ARG A 96 -6.94 1.89 -0.91
C ARG A 96 -7.47 0.48 -0.68
N GLN A 97 -6.70 -0.47 -1.14
CA GLN A 97 -6.85 -1.90 -0.87
C GLN A 97 -5.57 -2.41 -0.21
N LEU A 98 -5.70 -3.25 0.83
CA LEU A 98 -4.53 -3.73 1.59
C LEU A 98 -3.78 -4.85 0.88
N ASP A 99 -4.42 -5.51 -0.06
CA ASP A 99 -3.92 -6.61 -0.88
C ASP A 99 -3.46 -6.18 -2.28
N ALA A 100 -3.55 -4.87 -2.58
CA ALA A 100 -3.16 -4.30 -3.86
C ALA A 100 -2.13 -3.17 -3.72
N VAL A 101 -1.41 -2.91 -4.78
CA VAL A 101 -0.39 -1.85 -4.87
C VAL A 101 -0.92 -0.53 -5.43
N GLY A 102 -2.24 -0.48 -5.68
CA GLY A 102 -2.95 0.71 -6.13
C GLY A 102 -2.81 1.00 -7.61
N LYS A 103 -3.39 2.12 -8.00
CA LYS A 103 -3.47 2.55 -9.41
C LYS A 103 -2.15 3.13 -9.92
N PRO A 104 -1.85 2.97 -11.20
CA PRO A 104 -0.69 3.60 -11.82
C PRO A 104 -0.64 5.11 -11.57
N MET A 105 0.57 5.64 -11.51
CA MET A 105 0.80 7.07 -11.43
C MET A 105 0.34 7.76 -12.72
N ARG A 106 0.12 9.07 -12.64
CA ARG A 106 -0.26 9.86 -13.83
C ARG A 106 0.85 9.77 -14.88
N ASN A 107 0.47 9.61 -16.15
CA ASN A 107 1.37 9.49 -17.30
C ASN A 107 2.28 8.23 -17.26
N VAL A 108 1.82 7.20 -16.57
CA VAL A 108 2.45 5.88 -16.55
C VAL A 108 1.51 4.88 -17.16
N ASP A 109 1.91 4.27 -18.27
CA ASP A 109 1.23 3.15 -18.88
C ASP A 109 1.72 1.86 -18.26
N VAL A 110 0.81 1.02 -17.80
CA VAL A 110 1.10 -0.31 -17.25
C VAL A 110 0.27 -1.33 -18.01
N LYS A 111 0.88 -2.42 -18.41
CA LYS A 111 0.18 -3.58 -18.99
C LYS A 111 0.87 -4.87 -18.59
N LEU A 112 0.21 -5.98 -18.79
CA LEU A 112 0.78 -7.31 -18.61
C LEU A 112 1.23 -7.86 -19.97
N ALA A 113 2.41 -8.45 -20.01
CA ALA A 113 2.87 -9.25 -21.11
C ALA A 113 2.13 -10.60 -21.14
N ASN A 114 2.36 -11.42 -22.18
CA ASN A 114 1.65 -12.70 -22.37
C ASN A 114 1.92 -13.72 -21.24
N ASP A 115 3.03 -13.59 -20.55
CA ASP A 115 3.45 -14.44 -19.43
C ASP A 115 3.02 -13.87 -18.05
N GLY A 116 2.30 -12.74 -18.04
CA GLY A 116 1.87 -12.04 -16.83
C GLY A 116 2.89 -11.06 -16.27
N GLU A 117 4.04 -10.85 -16.95
CA GLU A 117 5.01 -9.85 -16.54
C GLU A 117 4.41 -8.43 -16.59
N ILE A 118 4.62 -7.66 -15.55
CA ILE A 118 4.29 -6.24 -15.52
C ILE A 118 5.28 -5.50 -16.40
N ILE A 119 4.78 -4.81 -17.44
CA ILE A 119 5.61 -3.95 -18.27
C ILE A 119 5.09 -2.52 -18.23
N VAL A 120 6.02 -1.56 -18.21
CA VAL A 120 5.74 -0.16 -17.88
C VAL A 120 6.33 0.77 -18.93
N ARG A 121 5.59 1.84 -19.26
CA ARG A 121 6.07 2.91 -20.13
C ARG A 121 5.71 4.26 -19.53
N GLY A 122 6.61 5.23 -19.66
CA GLY A 122 6.39 6.60 -19.19
C GLY A 122 7.68 7.37 -19.02
N GLU A 123 7.57 8.64 -18.69
CA GLU A 123 8.73 9.54 -18.50
C GLU A 123 9.57 9.19 -17.26
N LEU A 124 9.02 8.35 -16.37
CA LEU A 124 9.70 7.91 -15.14
C LEU A 124 10.80 6.86 -15.41
N LEU A 125 10.85 6.28 -16.60
CA LEU A 125 11.80 5.21 -16.88
C LEU A 125 13.24 5.73 -16.93
N MET A 126 14.17 4.94 -16.39
CA MET A 126 15.59 5.19 -16.57
C MET A 126 15.97 5.24 -18.06
N THR A 127 17.03 5.95 -18.39
CA THR A 127 17.59 5.93 -19.75
C THR A 127 18.37 4.65 -20.06
N GLY A 128 18.79 3.92 -19.04
CA GLY A 128 19.51 2.66 -19.14
C GLY A 128 20.50 2.45 -18.01
N TYR A 129 21.12 1.28 -18.00
CA TYR A 129 22.18 0.93 -17.06
C TYR A 129 23.52 1.55 -17.50
N TRP A 130 24.25 2.09 -16.53
CA TRP A 130 25.57 2.68 -16.78
C TRP A 130 26.56 1.66 -17.37
N ASN A 131 27.15 2.00 -18.52
CA ASN A 131 28.08 1.15 -19.25
C ASN A 131 27.60 -0.28 -19.53
N ASN A 132 26.29 -0.53 -19.54
CA ASN A 132 25.73 -1.85 -19.79
C ASN A 132 24.56 -1.79 -20.80
N LEU A 133 24.92 -1.51 -22.06
CA LEU A 133 23.96 -1.42 -23.15
C LEU A 133 23.25 -2.75 -23.43
N ALA A 134 23.94 -3.87 -23.21
CA ALA A 134 23.35 -5.19 -23.44
C ALA A 134 22.17 -5.45 -22.50
N GLU A 135 22.33 -5.16 -21.21
CA GLU A 135 21.28 -5.31 -20.24
C GLU A 135 20.18 -4.26 -20.42
N THR A 136 20.53 -3.03 -20.74
CA THR A 136 19.55 -1.99 -21.06
C THR A 136 18.61 -2.43 -22.19
N LYS A 137 19.11 -3.01 -23.26
CA LYS A 137 18.31 -3.48 -24.40
C LYS A 137 17.41 -4.67 -24.07
N LYS A 138 17.77 -5.48 -23.06
CA LYS A 138 16.92 -6.56 -22.57
C LYS A 138 15.81 -6.05 -21.67
N THR A 139 16.14 -5.06 -20.83
CA THR A 139 15.22 -4.52 -19.84
C THR A 139 14.27 -3.50 -20.45
N ILE A 140 14.72 -2.72 -21.44
CA ILE A 140 13.87 -1.74 -22.15
C ILE A 140 13.72 -2.17 -23.59
N VAL A 141 12.53 -2.68 -23.93
CA VAL A 141 12.19 -3.18 -25.26
C VAL A 141 11.06 -2.33 -25.85
N ASP A 142 11.27 -1.73 -27.00
CA ASP A 142 10.28 -0.88 -27.69
C ASP A 142 9.67 0.23 -26.80
N GLY A 143 10.49 0.79 -25.90
CA GLY A 143 10.08 1.82 -24.95
C GLY A 143 9.29 1.31 -23.73
N TRP A 144 9.19 0.00 -23.57
CA TRP A 144 8.62 -0.63 -22.39
C TRP A 144 9.71 -1.21 -21.48
N LEU A 145 9.64 -0.87 -20.21
CA LEU A 145 10.45 -1.49 -19.16
C LEU A 145 9.84 -2.84 -18.80
N HIS A 146 10.60 -3.90 -18.95
CA HIS A 146 10.32 -5.23 -18.45
C HIS A 146 10.76 -5.30 -17.00
N THR A 147 9.79 -5.44 -16.08
CA THR A 147 10.10 -5.33 -14.64
C THR A 147 10.66 -6.61 -14.04
N GLY A 148 10.40 -7.75 -14.67
CA GLY A 148 10.69 -9.07 -14.12
C GLY A 148 9.68 -9.53 -13.05
N ASP A 149 8.69 -8.71 -12.72
CA ASP A 149 7.66 -9.01 -11.73
C ASP A 149 6.37 -9.49 -12.41
N ILE A 150 5.72 -10.48 -11.83
CA ILE A 150 4.43 -10.99 -12.28
C ILE A 150 3.31 -10.32 -11.51
N GLY A 151 2.23 -9.95 -12.19
CA GLY A 151 1.09 -9.29 -11.57
C GLY A 151 -0.24 -9.62 -12.25
N GLU A 152 -1.30 -9.08 -11.67
CA GLU A 152 -2.66 -9.14 -12.23
C GLU A 152 -3.38 -7.80 -11.99
N PHE A 153 -4.39 -7.53 -12.78
CA PHE A 153 -5.33 -6.42 -12.52
C PHE A 153 -6.56 -6.96 -11.80
N ASP A 154 -6.99 -6.25 -10.75
CA ASP A 154 -8.23 -6.45 -9.99
C ASP A 154 -9.45 -5.74 -10.64
#